data_af676b94c2264c1c9a907e3add53bb1b
#
_entry.id   af676b94c2264c1c9a907e3add53bb1b
#
_cell.length_a   1.000
_cell.length_b   1.000
_cell.length_c   1.000
_cell.angle_alpha   90.00
_cell.angle_beta   90.00
_cell.angle_gamma   90.00
#
_symmetry.space_group_name_H-M   'P 1'
#
loop_
_entity.id
_entity.type
_entity.pdbx_description
1 polymer ?
#
loop_
_entity_poly.entity_id
_entity_poly.type
_entity_poly.pdbx_seq_one_letter_code
_entity_poly.pdbx_strand_id
1 'polypeptide(L)'
;MNIRKALPEDSEELQRLQAKCPQGKSLIVSTVNLPDFFSRARAYKSPRVFVACEEDQIIGSAACAIREAVVGARVLRVGYEFQYFTSPDYRRRGVARRLRHKIESHLTDQRAALSYALIMEGNLPSMRLFEREGFRLHRELVMPAIAVFREVEVPRAENIRPIAPRDLEAVAELLNQTWHGHELFEPTSAASLAHQIERIPTLDYSNLLVLEDESRILACVGLWDWSRIMRIAVLKLNLRMRILGRLLVLARILPRFPSPGDTLRQMMLTMIGYKSPAHLAPLVKYVNNLALREGIEQVFCICERGDKILESMKGFTRVDTAVNLYVKPLEPSVSIADGPVCMTGFDM
;
A
#
# COMPACT_ATOMS: atom_id res chain seq x y z
N MET A 1 -12.11 16.37 24.65
CA MET A 1 -11.71 15.80 23.34
C MET A 1 -12.93 15.68 22.45
N ASN A 2 -12.92 16.35 21.31
CA ASN A 2 -13.92 16.34 20.24
C ASN A 2 -13.37 15.58 19.01
N ILE A 3 -14.24 14.92 18.24
CA ILE A 3 -13.86 14.28 16.96
C ILE A 3 -14.68 14.90 15.85
N ARG A 4 -13.98 15.40 14.82
CA ARG A 4 -14.59 15.99 13.64
C ARG A 4 -13.92 15.49 12.35
N LYS A 5 -14.54 15.75 11.22
CA LYS A 5 -13.91 15.60 9.93
C LYS A 5 -12.72 16.58 9.82
N ALA A 6 -11.60 16.10 9.25
CA ALA A 6 -10.49 16.98 8.94
C ALA A 6 -10.85 17.95 7.80
N LEU A 7 -10.34 19.16 7.88
CA LEU A 7 -10.46 20.21 6.88
C LEU A 7 -9.12 20.38 6.14
N PRO A 8 -9.11 20.95 4.93
CA PRO A 8 -7.85 21.21 4.21
C PRO A 8 -6.84 22.02 5.03
N GLU A 9 -7.32 22.95 5.85
CA GLU A 9 -6.50 23.83 6.71
C GLU A 9 -5.77 23.07 7.82
N ASP A 10 -6.26 21.87 8.18
CA ASP A 10 -5.62 21.01 9.19
C ASP A 10 -4.32 20.35 8.66
N SER A 11 -4.06 20.45 7.37
CA SER A 11 -3.01 19.67 6.69
C SER A 11 -1.64 19.82 7.34
N GLU A 12 -1.21 21.03 7.61
CA GLU A 12 0.11 21.30 8.16
C GLU A 12 0.27 20.74 9.58
N GLU A 13 -0.76 20.90 10.42
CA GLU A 13 -0.77 20.35 11.78
C GLU A 13 -0.78 18.81 11.75
N LEU A 14 -1.53 18.21 10.82
CA LEU A 14 -1.57 16.78 10.61
C LEU A 14 -0.23 16.22 10.11
N GLN A 15 0.48 16.93 9.23
CA GLN A 15 1.84 16.54 8.82
C GLN A 15 2.82 16.62 9.99
N ARG A 16 2.71 17.65 10.86
CA ARG A 16 3.52 17.72 12.08
C ARG A 16 3.19 16.58 13.05
N LEU A 17 1.92 16.24 13.21
CA LEU A 17 1.49 15.09 14.03
C LEU A 17 2.05 13.78 13.46
N GLN A 18 1.95 13.56 12.15
CA GLN A 18 2.48 12.39 11.47
C GLN A 18 3.99 12.25 11.70
N ALA A 19 4.75 13.34 11.53
CA ALA A 19 6.19 13.37 11.76
C ALA A 19 6.59 13.01 13.20
N LYS A 20 5.77 13.39 14.19
CA LYS A 20 5.97 13.06 15.62
C LYS A 20 5.61 11.62 15.98
N CYS A 21 5.06 10.83 15.05
CA CYS A 21 4.63 9.45 15.26
C CYS A 21 5.52 8.46 14.50
N PRO A 22 6.80 8.27 14.88
CA PRO A 22 7.70 7.36 14.19
C PRO A 22 7.20 5.93 14.23
N GLN A 23 7.52 5.17 13.19
CA GLN A 23 7.11 3.79 12.97
C GLN A 23 8.31 2.86 12.87
N GLY A 24 8.07 1.57 13.11
CA GLY A 24 9.09 0.52 13.00
C GLY A 24 9.77 0.19 14.34
N LYS A 25 10.54 -0.89 14.34
CA LYS A 25 11.30 -1.39 15.52
C LYS A 25 12.80 -1.46 15.25
N SER A 26 13.17 -2.17 14.20
CA SER A 26 14.57 -2.37 13.81
C SER A 26 15.12 -1.24 12.96
N LEU A 27 14.29 -0.77 12.04
CA LEU A 27 14.41 0.46 11.28
C LEU A 27 13.28 1.38 11.75
N ILE A 28 13.59 2.49 12.35
CA ILE A 28 12.63 3.50 12.80
C ILE A 28 12.62 4.63 11.79
N VAL A 29 11.44 4.89 11.24
CA VAL A 29 11.22 5.93 10.22
C VAL A 29 10.19 6.95 10.69
N SER A 30 10.34 8.18 10.25
CA SER A 30 9.31 9.21 10.27
C SER A 30 8.72 9.33 8.86
N THR A 31 7.41 9.46 8.77
CA THR A 31 6.72 9.62 7.50
C THR A 31 5.98 10.95 7.46
N VAL A 32 5.95 11.59 6.30
CA VAL A 32 5.16 12.80 6.05
C VAL A 32 4.57 12.73 4.66
N ASN A 33 3.25 12.83 4.55
CA ASN A 33 2.59 12.88 3.24
C ASN A 33 2.93 14.18 2.50
N LEU A 34 3.02 14.13 1.19
CA LEU A 34 3.38 15.23 0.30
C LEU A 34 2.38 15.35 -0.86
N PRO A 35 2.11 16.56 -1.39
CA PRO A 35 2.51 17.86 -0.86
C PRO A 35 1.75 18.23 0.45
N ASP A 36 0.65 17.57 0.74
CA ASP A 36 -0.18 17.78 1.93
C ASP A 36 -0.58 16.45 2.57
N PHE A 37 -1.16 16.51 3.77
CA PHE A 37 -1.54 15.31 4.53
C PHE A 37 -2.54 14.40 3.80
N PHE A 38 -3.39 14.95 2.96
CA PHE A 38 -4.47 14.22 2.30
C PHE A 38 -4.04 13.49 1.01
N SER A 39 -2.80 13.69 0.56
CA SER A 39 -2.29 13.15 -0.72
C SER A 39 -2.48 11.65 -0.84
N ARG A 40 -2.17 10.89 0.21
CA ARG A 40 -2.42 9.45 0.24
C ARG A 40 -3.92 9.12 0.18
N ALA A 41 -4.73 9.86 0.91
CA ALA A 41 -6.17 9.63 0.94
C ALA A 41 -6.83 9.84 -0.44
N ARG A 42 -6.30 10.77 -1.25
CA ARG A 42 -6.78 11.01 -2.63
C ARG A 42 -6.61 9.82 -3.58
N ALA A 43 -5.79 8.83 -3.24
CA ALA A 43 -5.71 7.59 -4.00
C ALA A 43 -7.02 6.77 -3.96
N TYR A 44 -7.94 7.06 -3.05
CA TYR A 44 -9.21 6.35 -2.89
C TYR A 44 -10.40 7.14 -3.43
N LYS A 45 -11.47 6.44 -3.82
CA LYS A 45 -12.71 7.01 -4.36
C LYS A 45 -13.45 7.91 -3.35
N SER A 46 -13.58 7.46 -2.12
CA SER A 46 -14.41 8.11 -1.10
C SER A 46 -13.66 8.16 0.24
N PRO A 47 -12.53 8.89 0.32
CA PRO A 47 -11.76 8.95 1.54
C PRO A 47 -12.43 9.87 2.58
N ARG A 48 -12.21 9.54 3.85
CA ARG A 48 -12.54 10.40 4.99
C ARG A 48 -11.39 10.40 5.97
N VAL A 49 -10.98 11.58 6.39
CA VAL A 49 -10.02 11.76 7.47
C VAL A 49 -10.76 12.38 8.65
N PHE A 50 -10.59 11.80 9.82
CA PHE A 50 -11.10 12.31 11.08
C PHE A 50 -9.95 12.74 11.98
N VAL A 51 -10.18 13.81 12.74
CA VAL A 51 -9.24 14.33 13.73
C VAL A 51 -9.87 14.32 15.10
N ALA A 52 -9.06 14.01 16.10
CA ALA A 52 -9.39 14.21 17.51
C ALA A 52 -8.72 15.48 17.98
N CYS A 53 -9.52 16.42 18.53
CA CYS A 53 -9.06 17.70 19.04
C CYS A 53 -9.26 17.80 20.54
N GLU A 54 -8.31 18.41 21.24
CA GLU A 54 -8.45 18.85 22.61
C GLU A 54 -8.13 20.34 22.61
N GLU A 55 -9.13 21.12 23.01
CA GLU A 55 -9.17 22.58 22.76
C GLU A 55 -8.98 22.82 21.25
N ASP A 56 -7.97 23.61 20.82
CA ASP A 56 -7.68 23.92 19.42
C ASP A 56 -6.57 23.03 18.81
N GLN A 57 -6.03 22.07 19.58
CA GLN A 57 -4.93 21.23 19.14
C GLN A 57 -5.41 19.88 18.57
N ILE A 58 -4.90 19.49 17.41
CA ILE A 58 -5.07 18.13 16.87
C ILE A 58 -4.14 17.16 17.61
N ILE A 59 -4.74 16.22 18.35
CA ILE A 59 -4.03 15.23 19.17
C ILE A 59 -4.02 13.82 18.54
N GLY A 60 -4.81 13.62 17.49
CA GLY A 60 -4.84 12.35 16.76
C GLY A 60 -5.59 12.45 15.45
N SER A 61 -5.33 11.51 14.56
CA SER A 61 -6.03 11.34 13.29
C SER A 61 -6.19 9.89 12.93
N ALA A 62 -7.21 9.60 12.13
CA ALA A 62 -7.41 8.32 11.46
C ALA A 62 -8.17 8.56 10.17
N ALA A 63 -7.93 7.70 9.18
CA ALA A 63 -8.57 7.78 7.87
C ALA A 63 -9.28 6.47 7.53
N CYS A 64 -10.30 6.57 6.70
CA CYS A 64 -10.93 5.43 6.04
C CYS A 64 -11.26 5.77 4.59
N ALA A 65 -11.45 4.72 3.79
CA ALA A 65 -11.94 4.83 2.43
C ALA A 65 -12.93 3.70 2.16
N ILE A 66 -13.87 3.93 1.24
CA ILE A 66 -14.86 2.94 0.85
C ILE A 66 -14.61 2.57 -0.61
N ARG A 67 -14.65 1.27 -0.91
CA ARG A 67 -14.59 0.73 -2.26
C ARG A 67 -15.52 -0.46 -2.40
N GLU A 68 -15.77 -0.88 -3.62
CA GLU A 68 -16.43 -2.14 -3.92
C GLU A 68 -15.38 -3.24 -4.03
N ALA A 69 -15.64 -4.40 -3.42
CA ALA A 69 -14.73 -5.54 -3.47
C ALA A 69 -15.48 -6.85 -3.33
N VAL A 70 -14.87 -7.92 -3.80
CA VAL A 70 -15.40 -9.29 -3.64
C VAL A 70 -15.27 -9.69 -2.16
N VAL A 71 -16.38 -10.12 -1.57
CA VAL A 71 -16.46 -10.71 -0.21
C VAL A 71 -17.43 -11.88 -0.27
N GLY A 72 -16.93 -13.09 -0.08
CA GLY A 72 -17.75 -14.31 -0.12
C GLY A 72 -18.47 -14.46 -1.45
N ALA A 73 -17.79 -14.31 -2.58
CA ALA A 73 -18.29 -14.37 -3.95
C ALA A 73 -19.33 -13.28 -4.35
N ARG A 74 -19.53 -12.25 -3.53
CA ARG A 74 -20.39 -11.10 -3.85
C ARG A 74 -19.55 -9.83 -3.89
N VAL A 75 -19.92 -8.88 -4.74
CA VAL A 75 -19.33 -7.54 -4.73
C VAL A 75 -20.07 -6.70 -3.71
N LEU A 76 -19.39 -6.29 -2.67
CA LEU A 76 -19.94 -5.51 -1.56
C LEU A 76 -19.11 -4.25 -1.33
N ARG A 77 -19.71 -3.25 -0.67
CA ARG A 77 -18.97 -2.10 -0.15
C ARG A 77 -18.15 -2.54 1.03
N VAL A 78 -16.84 -2.21 1.01
CA VAL A 78 -15.92 -2.48 2.11
C VAL A 78 -15.21 -1.20 2.53
N GLY A 79 -14.92 -1.09 3.83
CA GLY A 79 -14.18 0.02 4.41
C GLY A 79 -12.72 -0.34 4.67
N TYR A 80 -11.78 0.45 4.16
CA TYR A 80 -10.37 0.37 4.51
C TYR A 80 -10.02 1.41 5.56
N GLU A 81 -9.41 1.00 6.69
CA GLU A 81 -8.99 1.89 7.77
C GLU A 81 -7.47 2.07 7.77
N PHE A 82 -6.99 3.32 7.79
CA PHE A 82 -5.57 3.65 7.66
C PHE A 82 -5.19 4.97 8.34
N GLN A 83 -3.89 5.33 8.35
CA GLN A 83 -3.35 6.59 8.86
C GLN A 83 -3.74 6.91 10.31
N TYR A 84 -3.64 5.92 11.20
CA TYR A 84 -3.86 6.13 12.62
C TYR A 84 -2.62 6.76 13.27
N PHE A 85 -2.76 8.02 13.68
CA PHE A 85 -1.73 8.76 14.42
C PHE A 85 -2.30 9.26 15.74
N THR A 86 -1.54 9.13 16.82
CA THR A 86 -1.86 9.72 18.12
C THR A 86 -0.62 10.37 18.67
N SER A 87 -0.71 11.64 19.01
CA SER A 87 0.37 12.40 19.62
C SER A 87 0.98 11.61 20.80
N PRO A 88 2.30 11.50 20.91
CA PRO A 88 2.95 10.77 22.01
C PRO A 88 2.42 11.16 23.38
N ASP A 89 2.14 12.43 23.63
CA ASP A 89 1.69 12.98 24.91
C ASP A 89 0.24 12.58 25.26
N TYR A 90 -0.52 12.13 24.25
CA TYR A 90 -1.93 11.74 24.38
C TYR A 90 -2.16 10.23 24.19
N ARG A 91 -1.09 9.44 24.12
CA ARG A 91 -1.20 7.98 24.03
C ARG A 91 -1.81 7.40 25.30
N ARG A 92 -2.49 6.25 25.15
CA ARG A 92 -3.19 5.53 26.23
C ARG A 92 -4.35 6.30 26.89
N ARG A 93 -4.78 7.43 26.32
CA ARG A 93 -5.97 8.20 26.74
C ARG A 93 -7.22 7.88 25.90
N GLY A 94 -7.21 6.80 25.11
CA GLY A 94 -8.37 6.37 24.32
C GLY A 94 -8.58 7.12 23.01
N VAL A 95 -7.66 7.98 22.56
CA VAL A 95 -7.78 8.79 21.32
C VAL A 95 -8.00 7.90 20.09
N ALA A 96 -7.13 6.93 19.84
CA ALA A 96 -7.24 6.04 18.70
C ALA A 96 -8.54 5.22 18.72
N ARG A 97 -9.00 4.77 19.90
CA ARG A 97 -10.26 4.05 20.06
C ARG A 97 -11.46 4.90 19.67
N ARG A 98 -11.51 6.16 20.12
CA ARG A 98 -12.62 7.06 19.76
C ARG A 98 -12.62 7.40 18.27
N LEU A 99 -11.45 7.60 17.66
CA LEU A 99 -11.33 7.79 16.20
C LEU A 99 -11.85 6.56 15.46
N ARG A 100 -11.49 5.35 15.90
CA ARG A 100 -11.97 4.11 15.29
C ARG A 100 -13.51 3.98 15.39
N HIS A 101 -14.11 4.27 16.56
CA HIS A 101 -15.57 4.27 16.69
C HIS A 101 -16.23 5.26 15.73
N LYS A 102 -15.61 6.44 15.52
CA LYS A 102 -16.11 7.42 14.54
C LYS A 102 -16.03 6.89 13.11
N ILE A 103 -14.94 6.20 12.76
CA ILE A 103 -14.81 5.53 11.47
C ILE A 103 -15.86 4.43 11.31
N GLU A 104 -16.02 3.56 12.30
CA GLU A 104 -17.02 2.49 12.25
C GLU A 104 -18.43 3.03 12.03
N SER A 105 -18.84 4.06 12.79
CA SER A 105 -20.11 4.73 12.57
C SER A 105 -20.23 5.24 11.14
N HIS A 106 -19.20 5.91 10.63
CA HIS A 106 -19.20 6.40 9.24
C HIS A 106 -19.32 5.27 8.21
N LEU A 107 -18.58 4.18 8.38
CA LEU A 107 -18.61 3.02 7.47
C LEU A 107 -20.00 2.36 7.48
N THR A 108 -20.61 2.23 8.68
CA THR A 108 -21.98 1.70 8.84
C THR A 108 -23.01 2.61 8.18
N ASP A 109 -22.92 3.92 8.38
CA ASP A 109 -23.79 4.90 7.72
C ASP A 109 -23.70 4.83 6.19
N GLN A 110 -22.52 4.48 5.67
CA GLN A 110 -22.26 4.28 4.24
C GLN A 110 -22.58 2.86 3.77
N ARG A 111 -23.16 2.00 4.62
CA ARG A 111 -23.51 0.61 4.32
C ARG A 111 -22.31 -0.22 3.86
N ALA A 112 -21.16 -0.04 4.48
CA ALA A 112 -20.04 -0.95 4.30
C ALA A 112 -20.33 -2.26 5.04
N ALA A 113 -20.24 -3.37 4.35
CA ALA A 113 -20.54 -4.69 4.90
C ALA A 113 -19.39 -5.26 5.75
N LEU A 114 -18.16 -4.80 5.47
CA LEU A 114 -16.93 -5.26 6.12
C LEU A 114 -15.97 -4.07 6.26
N SER A 115 -15.21 -4.05 7.37
CA SER A 115 -14.05 -3.16 7.55
C SER A 115 -12.76 -3.98 7.60
N TYR A 116 -11.67 -3.45 7.02
CA TYR A 116 -10.35 -4.07 7.07
C TYR A 116 -9.24 -3.05 7.28
N ALA A 117 -8.12 -3.53 7.79
CA ALA A 117 -6.91 -2.74 7.99
C ALA A 117 -5.67 -3.61 7.74
N LEU A 118 -4.61 -2.99 7.20
CA LEU A 118 -3.29 -3.57 7.09
C LEU A 118 -2.40 -3.06 8.23
N ILE A 119 -1.87 -3.97 9.02
CA ILE A 119 -1.03 -3.64 10.17
C ILE A 119 0.31 -4.35 10.05
N MET A 120 1.39 -3.57 10.00
CA MET A 120 2.76 -4.11 9.96
C MET A 120 2.99 -5.05 11.15
N GLU A 121 3.61 -6.20 10.90
CA GLU A 121 3.97 -7.12 11.96
C GLU A 121 4.81 -6.41 13.04
N GLY A 122 4.45 -6.69 14.29
CA GLY A 122 5.12 -6.09 15.44
C GLY A 122 4.67 -4.70 15.81
N ASN A 123 3.70 -4.10 15.11
CA ASN A 123 2.98 -2.91 15.60
C ASN A 123 1.93 -3.32 16.65
N LEU A 124 2.42 -3.84 17.80
CA LEU A 124 1.58 -4.35 18.88
C LEU A 124 0.51 -3.38 19.38
N PRO A 125 0.76 -2.06 19.47
CA PRO A 125 -0.30 -1.12 19.86
C PRO A 125 -1.50 -1.11 18.92
N SER A 126 -1.25 -1.11 17.60
CA SER A 126 -2.33 -1.17 16.60
C SER A 126 -3.01 -2.54 16.60
N MET A 127 -2.24 -3.63 16.60
CA MET A 127 -2.82 -4.99 16.65
C MET A 127 -3.77 -5.14 17.82
N ARG A 128 -3.34 -4.79 19.04
CA ARG A 128 -4.17 -4.86 20.26
C ARG A 128 -5.39 -3.93 20.21
N LEU A 129 -5.27 -2.77 19.58
CA LEU A 129 -6.42 -1.86 19.41
C LEU A 129 -7.46 -2.54 18.54
N PHE A 130 -7.09 -3.01 17.36
CA PHE A 130 -8.02 -3.59 16.39
C PHE A 130 -8.64 -4.88 16.92
N GLU A 131 -7.86 -5.77 17.57
CA GLU A 131 -8.37 -7.00 18.21
C GLU A 131 -9.42 -6.72 19.29
N ARG A 132 -9.16 -5.73 20.17
CA ARG A 132 -10.11 -5.33 21.21
C ARG A 132 -11.41 -4.74 20.67
N GLU A 133 -11.35 -4.18 19.48
CA GLU A 133 -12.49 -3.58 18.80
C GLU A 133 -13.20 -4.56 17.83
N GLY A 134 -12.88 -5.86 17.96
CA GLY A 134 -13.57 -6.95 17.27
C GLY A 134 -13.03 -7.31 15.89
N PHE A 135 -11.90 -6.76 15.48
CA PHE A 135 -11.20 -7.22 14.30
C PHE A 135 -10.50 -8.56 14.58
N ARG A 136 -10.42 -9.39 13.56
CA ARG A 136 -9.70 -10.67 13.60
C ARG A 136 -8.61 -10.68 12.54
N LEU A 137 -7.48 -11.27 12.88
CA LEU A 137 -6.44 -11.59 11.90
C LEU A 137 -7.03 -12.56 10.88
N HIS A 138 -7.08 -12.15 9.62
CA HIS A 138 -7.59 -12.95 8.52
C HIS A 138 -6.46 -13.59 7.71
N ARG A 139 -5.42 -12.81 7.37
CA ARG A 139 -4.26 -13.27 6.59
C ARG A 139 -2.97 -12.62 7.07
N GLU A 140 -1.90 -13.41 6.99
CA GLU A 140 -0.54 -12.90 7.04
C GLU A 140 -0.03 -12.70 5.61
N LEU A 141 0.23 -11.44 5.26
CA LEU A 141 0.72 -11.02 3.97
C LEU A 141 2.21 -10.72 4.04
N VAL A 142 2.80 -10.50 2.89
CA VAL A 142 4.18 -10.05 2.74
C VAL A 142 4.25 -8.83 1.84
N MET A 143 5.14 -7.92 2.18
CA MET A 143 5.54 -6.80 1.35
C MET A 143 6.98 -7.07 0.88
N PRO A 144 7.16 -7.75 -0.27
CA PRO A 144 8.46 -7.99 -0.86
C PRO A 144 9.00 -6.68 -1.44
N ALA A 145 10.16 -6.25 -0.99
CA ALA A 145 10.86 -5.07 -1.49
C ALA A 145 12.17 -5.48 -2.19
N ILE A 146 12.22 -5.29 -3.49
CA ILE A 146 13.44 -5.47 -4.30
C ILE A 146 14.36 -4.29 -4.03
N ALA A 147 15.63 -4.54 -3.70
CA ALA A 147 16.67 -3.53 -3.63
C ALA A 147 17.16 -3.20 -5.05
N VAL A 148 17.02 -1.93 -5.45
CA VAL A 148 17.39 -1.43 -6.79
C VAL A 148 18.79 -0.82 -6.72
N PHE A 149 19.77 -1.46 -7.36
CA PHE A 149 21.16 -0.99 -7.33
C PHE A 149 22.00 -1.41 -8.55
N ARG A 150 21.44 -2.19 -9.46
CA ARG A 150 22.11 -2.60 -10.69
C ARG A 150 21.11 -2.84 -11.80
N GLU A 151 21.55 -2.64 -13.02
CA GLU A 151 20.79 -3.07 -14.18
C GLU A 151 20.78 -4.60 -14.30
N VAL A 152 19.70 -5.11 -14.86
CA VAL A 152 19.51 -6.53 -15.16
C VAL A 152 19.08 -6.67 -16.62
N GLU A 153 19.44 -7.81 -17.23
CA GLU A 153 18.97 -8.12 -18.59
C GLU A 153 17.45 -8.32 -18.60
N VAL A 154 16.78 -7.64 -19.53
CA VAL A 154 15.33 -7.68 -19.70
C VAL A 154 14.98 -8.46 -20.96
N PRO A 155 14.51 -9.71 -20.83
CA PRO A 155 14.02 -10.45 -22.00
C PRO A 155 12.81 -9.75 -22.61
N ARG A 156 12.77 -9.67 -23.96
CA ARG A 156 11.67 -9.04 -24.71
C ARG A 156 11.42 -7.58 -24.33
N ALA A 157 12.49 -6.83 -24.04
CA ALA A 157 12.37 -5.41 -23.65
C ALA A 157 11.65 -4.58 -24.72
N GLU A 158 11.81 -4.92 -25.99
CA GLU A 158 11.15 -4.31 -27.15
C GLU A 158 9.62 -4.48 -27.14
N ASN A 159 9.11 -5.49 -26.44
CA ASN A 159 7.70 -5.79 -26.31
C ASN A 159 7.05 -5.10 -25.09
N ILE A 160 7.84 -4.33 -24.32
CA ILE A 160 7.37 -3.62 -23.14
C ILE A 160 7.12 -2.15 -23.49
N ARG A 161 5.91 -1.67 -23.24
CA ARG A 161 5.52 -0.29 -23.51
C ARG A 161 4.54 0.24 -22.46
N PRO A 162 4.42 1.55 -22.31
CA PRO A 162 3.27 2.14 -21.62
C PRO A 162 1.96 1.77 -22.29
N ILE A 163 0.87 1.75 -21.52
CA ILE A 163 -0.47 1.57 -22.07
C ILE A 163 -0.93 2.83 -22.81
N ALA A 164 -1.86 2.62 -23.74
CA ALA A 164 -2.65 3.67 -24.37
C ALA A 164 -4.14 3.49 -24.02
N PRO A 165 -5.01 4.50 -24.23
CA PRO A 165 -6.44 4.37 -23.96
C PRO A 165 -7.11 3.17 -24.62
N ARG A 166 -6.64 2.74 -25.78
CA ARG A 166 -7.13 1.55 -26.50
C ARG A 166 -6.87 0.22 -25.77
N ASP A 167 -5.93 0.20 -24.85
CA ASP A 167 -5.52 -1.02 -24.13
C ASP A 167 -6.37 -1.27 -22.87
N LEU A 168 -7.16 -0.28 -22.43
CA LEU A 168 -7.86 -0.30 -21.15
C LEU A 168 -8.79 -1.51 -21.00
N GLU A 169 -9.50 -1.90 -22.05
CA GLU A 169 -10.38 -3.08 -22.01
C GLU A 169 -9.58 -4.37 -21.80
N ALA A 170 -8.53 -4.57 -22.58
CA ALA A 170 -7.69 -5.75 -22.48
C ALA A 170 -6.94 -5.83 -21.13
N VAL A 171 -6.52 -4.69 -20.59
CA VAL A 171 -5.87 -4.62 -19.26
C VAL A 171 -6.89 -4.91 -18.16
N ALA A 172 -8.10 -4.34 -18.21
CA ALA A 172 -9.15 -4.61 -17.25
C ALA A 172 -9.54 -6.09 -17.24
N GLU A 173 -9.68 -6.69 -18.41
CA GLU A 173 -9.96 -8.11 -18.57
C GLU A 173 -8.84 -8.99 -17.99
N LEU A 174 -7.59 -8.64 -18.24
CA LEU A 174 -6.42 -9.33 -17.68
C LEU A 174 -6.37 -9.25 -16.15
N LEU A 175 -6.65 -8.08 -15.57
CA LEU A 175 -6.74 -7.90 -14.12
C LEU A 175 -7.84 -8.78 -13.53
N ASN A 176 -9.05 -8.76 -14.12
CA ASN A 176 -10.16 -9.59 -13.68
C ASN A 176 -9.85 -11.09 -13.77
N GLN A 177 -9.16 -11.53 -14.80
CA GLN A 177 -8.71 -12.93 -14.95
C GLN A 177 -7.65 -13.31 -13.91
N THR A 178 -6.67 -12.44 -13.67
CA THR A 178 -5.57 -12.67 -12.72
C THR A 178 -6.11 -12.85 -11.30
N TRP A 179 -7.05 -12.02 -10.89
CA TRP A 179 -7.55 -11.95 -9.52
C TRP A 179 -8.92 -12.60 -9.33
N HIS A 180 -9.38 -13.34 -10.33
CA HIS A 180 -10.62 -14.10 -10.21
C HIS A 180 -10.59 -15.04 -8.98
N GLY A 181 -11.64 -14.99 -8.16
CA GLY A 181 -11.75 -15.81 -6.95
C GLY A 181 -10.94 -15.32 -5.74
N HIS A 182 -10.31 -14.14 -5.83
CA HIS A 182 -9.63 -13.55 -4.68
C HIS A 182 -10.59 -12.63 -3.91
N GLU A 183 -10.62 -12.81 -2.59
CA GLU A 183 -11.30 -11.89 -1.68
C GLU A 183 -10.65 -10.50 -1.72
N LEU A 184 -11.44 -9.47 -1.46
CA LEU A 184 -11.06 -8.06 -1.52
C LEU A 184 -10.58 -7.57 -2.89
N PHE A 185 -10.71 -8.34 -3.94
CA PHE A 185 -10.49 -7.86 -5.31
C PHE A 185 -11.59 -6.87 -5.72
N GLU A 186 -11.22 -5.75 -6.33
CA GLU A 186 -12.15 -4.79 -6.94
C GLU A 186 -12.31 -5.10 -8.43
N PRO A 187 -13.46 -5.64 -8.89
CA PRO A 187 -13.68 -5.91 -10.30
C PRO A 187 -13.52 -4.65 -11.14
N THR A 188 -12.76 -4.74 -12.21
CA THR A 188 -12.29 -3.60 -12.98
C THR A 188 -12.91 -3.59 -14.38
N SER A 189 -13.41 -2.45 -14.84
CA SER A 189 -13.79 -2.16 -16.22
C SER A 189 -12.82 -1.14 -16.84
N ALA A 190 -12.81 -1.02 -18.16
CA ALA A 190 -12.02 0.02 -18.84
C ALA A 190 -12.32 1.42 -18.29
N ALA A 191 -13.58 1.75 -18.05
CA ALA A 191 -13.99 3.04 -17.50
C ALA A 191 -13.52 3.25 -16.06
N SER A 192 -13.61 2.22 -15.20
CA SER A 192 -13.14 2.30 -13.82
C SER A 192 -11.61 2.41 -13.75
N LEU A 193 -10.89 1.70 -14.64
CA LEU A 193 -9.45 1.77 -14.76
C LEU A 193 -8.97 3.15 -15.20
N ALA A 194 -9.59 3.73 -16.25
CA ALA A 194 -9.30 5.09 -16.70
C ALA A 194 -9.49 6.10 -15.56
N HIS A 195 -10.65 6.05 -14.89
CA HIS A 195 -10.93 6.93 -13.75
C HIS A 195 -9.95 6.72 -12.59
N GLN A 196 -9.48 5.50 -12.36
CA GLN A 196 -8.49 5.21 -11.32
C GLN A 196 -7.13 5.84 -11.66
N ILE A 197 -6.68 5.74 -12.93
CA ILE A 197 -5.45 6.36 -13.41
C ILE A 197 -5.51 7.88 -13.23
N GLU A 198 -6.60 8.52 -13.65
CA GLU A 198 -6.78 9.97 -13.56
C GLU A 198 -6.87 10.49 -12.13
N ARG A 199 -7.45 9.70 -11.22
CA ARG A 199 -7.68 10.11 -9.83
C ARG A 199 -6.47 9.98 -8.93
N ILE A 200 -5.66 8.93 -9.13
CA ILE A 200 -4.54 8.63 -8.23
C ILE A 200 -3.43 9.66 -8.43
N PRO A 201 -3.02 10.36 -7.36
CA PRO A 201 -1.96 11.35 -7.49
C PRO A 201 -0.67 10.78 -8.09
N THR A 202 -0.10 11.48 -9.04
CA THR A 202 1.15 11.12 -9.74
C THR A 202 1.11 9.87 -10.62
N LEU A 203 -0.08 9.31 -10.85
CA LEU A 203 -0.28 8.21 -11.77
C LEU A 203 -0.82 8.75 -13.10
N ASP A 204 -0.31 8.24 -14.20
CA ASP A 204 -0.82 8.48 -15.55
C ASP A 204 -0.61 7.24 -16.45
N TYR A 205 -0.99 7.31 -17.70
CA TYR A 205 -0.87 6.20 -18.65
C TYR A 205 0.58 5.73 -18.86
N SER A 206 1.57 6.61 -18.71
CA SER A 206 2.98 6.26 -18.84
C SER A 206 3.49 5.41 -17.67
N ASN A 207 2.77 5.42 -16.55
CA ASN A 207 3.10 4.63 -15.36
C ASN A 207 2.50 3.22 -15.39
N LEU A 208 1.65 2.89 -16.36
CA LEU A 208 1.17 1.52 -16.56
C LEU A 208 1.91 0.89 -17.72
N LEU A 209 2.67 -0.17 -17.44
CA LEU A 209 3.43 -0.91 -18.43
C LEU A 209 2.72 -2.21 -18.79
N VAL A 210 2.79 -2.59 -20.05
CA VAL A 210 2.32 -3.88 -20.56
C VAL A 210 3.44 -4.61 -21.27
N LEU A 211 3.43 -5.95 -21.17
CA LEU A 211 4.13 -6.85 -22.04
C LEU A 211 3.15 -7.30 -23.11
N GLU A 212 3.44 -6.96 -24.36
CA GLU A 212 2.64 -7.31 -25.53
C GLU A 212 3.37 -8.36 -26.38
N ASP A 213 2.63 -9.32 -26.92
CA ASP A 213 3.13 -10.31 -27.86
C ASP A 213 2.02 -10.59 -28.90
N GLU A 214 2.35 -10.49 -30.19
CA GLU A 214 1.38 -10.64 -31.29
C GLU A 214 0.06 -9.85 -31.06
N SER A 215 0.17 -8.59 -30.65
CA SER A 215 -0.99 -7.71 -30.32
C SER A 215 -1.84 -8.18 -29.14
N ARG A 216 -1.33 -9.08 -28.30
CA ARG A 216 -2.01 -9.54 -27.07
C ARG A 216 -1.24 -9.08 -25.85
N ILE A 217 -1.95 -8.50 -24.88
CA ILE A 217 -1.37 -8.13 -23.58
C ILE A 217 -1.26 -9.40 -22.74
N LEU A 218 -0.04 -9.75 -22.37
CA LEU A 218 0.29 -10.94 -21.58
C LEU A 218 0.48 -10.64 -20.09
N ALA A 219 0.95 -9.43 -19.79
CA ALA A 219 1.09 -8.94 -18.43
C ALA A 219 0.97 -7.42 -18.38
N CYS A 220 0.59 -6.89 -17.23
CA CYS A 220 0.58 -5.46 -16.94
C CYS A 220 1.05 -5.18 -15.51
N VAL A 221 1.60 -3.99 -15.29
CA VAL A 221 1.97 -3.49 -13.96
C VAL A 221 1.88 -1.97 -13.93
N GLY A 222 1.24 -1.44 -12.90
CA GLY A 222 1.25 -0.01 -12.59
C GLY A 222 2.43 0.35 -11.68
N LEU A 223 3.01 1.51 -11.90
CA LEU A 223 4.17 2.04 -11.19
C LEU A 223 3.74 3.29 -10.42
N TRP A 224 3.68 3.22 -9.13
CA TRP A 224 3.35 4.37 -8.31
C TRP A 224 4.57 4.83 -7.53
N ASP A 225 5.15 5.98 -7.92
CA ASP A 225 6.26 6.57 -7.20
C ASP A 225 5.77 7.08 -5.82
N TRP A 226 5.93 6.20 -4.83
CA TRP A 226 5.53 6.45 -3.45
C TRP A 226 6.28 7.63 -2.83
N SER A 227 7.51 7.87 -3.26
CA SER A 227 8.32 8.99 -2.76
C SER A 227 7.78 10.37 -3.14
N ARG A 228 6.92 10.46 -4.16
CA ARG A 228 6.26 11.72 -4.56
C ARG A 228 5.10 12.09 -3.65
N ILE A 229 4.51 11.11 -2.97
CA ILE A 229 3.36 11.32 -2.09
C ILE A 229 3.68 11.12 -0.61
N MET A 230 4.82 10.52 -0.29
CA MET A 230 5.25 10.30 1.09
C MET A 230 6.77 10.39 1.22
N ARG A 231 7.25 11.29 2.05
CA ARG A 231 8.65 11.30 2.48
C ARG A 231 8.83 10.35 3.65
N ILE A 232 9.76 9.41 3.52
CA ILE A 232 10.11 8.42 4.55
C ILE A 232 11.54 8.71 4.99
N ALA A 233 11.72 9.33 6.16
CA ALA A 233 13.05 9.65 6.70
C ALA A 233 13.48 8.60 7.73
N VAL A 234 14.69 8.07 7.58
CA VAL A 234 15.29 7.13 8.51
C VAL A 234 15.74 7.89 9.77
N LEU A 235 15.14 7.56 10.92
CA LEU A 235 15.51 8.18 12.20
C LEU A 235 16.55 7.36 12.95
N LYS A 236 16.40 6.03 12.97
CA LYS A 236 17.25 5.16 13.77
C LYS A 236 17.28 3.75 13.22
N LEU A 237 18.43 3.10 13.34
CA LEU A 237 18.62 1.67 13.12
C LEU A 237 19.06 1.03 14.43
N ASN A 238 18.52 -0.14 14.76
CA ASN A 238 19.03 -0.91 15.88
C ASN A 238 20.42 -1.49 15.54
N LEU A 239 21.14 -1.93 16.56
CA LEU A 239 22.53 -2.42 16.40
C LEU A 239 22.61 -3.61 15.43
N ARG A 240 21.63 -4.52 15.47
CA ARG A 240 21.58 -5.70 14.59
C ARG A 240 21.47 -5.29 13.12
N MET A 241 20.58 -4.35 12.80
CA MET A 241 20.41 -3.82 11.44
C MET A 241 21.66 -3.08 10.97
N ARG A 242 22.33 -2.33 11.84
CA ARG A 242 23.59 -1.65 11.51
C ARG A 242 24.71 -2.65 11.17
N ILE A 243 24.85 -3.72 11.97
CA ILE A 243 25.83 -4.78 11.71
C ILE A 243 25.49 -5.50 10.41
N LEU A 244 24.23 -5.94 10.24
CA LEU A 244 23.76 -6.60 9.03
C LEU A 244 24.02 -5.72 7.80
N GLY A 245 23.65 -4.45 7.85
CA GLY A 245 23.86 -3.51 6.76
C GLY A 245 25.34 -3.39 6.37
N ARG A 246 26.25 -3.29 7.35
CA ARG A 246 27.70 -3.27 7.10
C ARG A 246 28.19 -4.57 6.44
N LEU A 247 27.71 -5.73 6.90
CA LEU A 247 28.07 -7.01 6.31
C LEU A 247 27.57 -7.15 4.87
N LEU A 248 26.34 -6.72 4.57
CA LEU A 248 25.79 -6.74 3.22
C LEU A 248 26.57 -5.83 2.25
N VAL A 249 27.01 -4.67 2.71
CA VAL A 249 27.83 -3.76 1.91
C VAL A 249 29.24 -4.33 1.74
N LEU A 250 29.87 -4.87 2.81
CA LEU A 250 31.19 -5.49 2.74
C LEU A 250 31.21 -6.72 1.81
N ALA A 251 30.15 -7.53 1.87
CA ALA A 251 29.95 -8.67 0.98
C ALA A 251 29.56 -8.27 -0.46
N ARG A 252 29.48 -6.99 -0.77
CA ARG A 252 29.05 -6.44 -2.07
C ARG A 252 27.66 -6.92 -2.53
N ILE A 253 26.81 -7.34 -1.60
CA ILE A 253 25.41 -7.70 -1.84
C ILE A 253 24.58 -6.45 -2.07
N LEU A 254 24.88 -5.36 -1.33
CA LEU A 254 24.28 -4.03 -1.52
C LEU A 254 25.39 -2.99 -1.68
N PRO A 255 25.20 -1.95 -2.51
CA PRO A 255 26.18 -0.87 -2.64
C PRO A 255 26.18 0.05 -1.42
N ARG A 256 25.04 0.24 -0.80
CA ARG A 256 24.86 1.03 0.44
C ARG A 256 23.70 0.45 1.27
N PHE A 257 23.69 0.79 2.54
CA PHE A 257 22.59 0.50 3.46
C PHE A 257 22.08 1.81 4.06
N PRO A 258 20.75 2.01 4.21
CA PRO A 258 20.19 3.25 4.74
C PRO A 258 20.78 3.63 6.10
N SER A 259 20.98 4.90 6.33
CA SER A 259 21.53 5.48 7.57
C SER A 259 20.59 6.53 8.14
N PRO A 260 20.67 6.83 9.45
CA PRO A 260 19.92 7.93 10.05
C PRO A 260 20.17 9.25 9.29
N GLY A 261 19.09 9.94 8.92
CA GLY A 261 19.11 11.14 8.08
C GLY A 261 18.80 10.88 6.60
N ASP A 262 18.92 9.64 6.13
CA ASP A 262 18.56 9.30 4.75
C ASP A 262 17.04 9.37 4.55
N THR A 263 16.63 9.70 3.32
CA THR A 263 15.25 9.56 2.86
C THR A 263 15.17 8.37 1.91
N LEU A 264 14.23 7.47 2.16
CA LEU A 264 14.03 6.31 1.30
C LEU A 264 13.18 6.68 0.08
N ARG A 265 13.65 6.34 -1.11
CA ARG A 265 12.93 6.49 -2.36
C ARG A 265 12.37 5.12 -2.78
N GLN A 266 11.05 5.05 -2.87
CA GLN A 266 10.34 3.80 -3.08
C GLN A 266 9.32 3.92 -4.20
N MET A 267 9.18 2.86 -4.99
CA MET A 267 8.16 2.70 -6.02
C MET A 267 7.29 1.49 -5.68
N MET A 268 5.99 1.65 -5.75
CA MET A 268 5.03 0.59 -5.49
C MET A 268 4.51 0.01 -6.80
N LEU A 269 4.52 -1.31 -6.91
CA LEU A 269 3.83 -2.02 -7.98
C LEU A 269 2.35 -2.15 -7.63
N THR A 270 1.51 -1.75 -8.57
CA THR A 270 0.06 -1.83 -8.45
C THR A 270 -0.55 -2.33 -9.75
N MET A 271 -1.86 -2.56 -9.81
CA MET A 271 -2.54 -3.01 -11.03
C MET A 271 -1.80 -4.17 -11.72
N ILE A 272 -1.38 -5.16 -10.93
CA ILE A 272 -0.61 -6.31 -11.42
C ILE A 272 -1.56 -7.31 -12.04
N GLY A 273 -1.38 -7.57 -13.34
CA GLY A 273 -2.12 -8.59 -14.08
C GLY A 273 -1.19 -9.42 -14.96
N TYR A 274 -1.43 -10.72 -15.08
CA TYR A 274 -0.60 -11.59 -15.90
C TYR A 274 -1.32 -12.89 -16.30
N LYS A 275 -1.00 -13.42 -17.50
CA LYS A 275 -1.43 -14.75 -17.91
C LYS A 275 -0.63 -15.87 -17.20
N SER A 276 0.63 -15.59 -16.89
CA SER A 276 1.50 -16.47 -16.11
C SER A 276 2.61 -15.66 -15.44
N PRO A 277 3.21 -16.14 -14.33
CA PRO A 277 4.35 -15.48 -13.68
C PRO A 277 5.54 -15.22 -14.61
N ALA A 278 5.75 -16.09 -15.61
CA ALA A 278 6.80 -15.94 -16.60
C ALA A 278 6.63 -14.69 -17.47
N HIS A 279 5.39 -14.23 -17.70
CA HIS A 279 5.12 -12.99 -18.43
C HIS A 279 5.31 -11.74 -17.55
N LEU A 280 5.15 -11.85 -16.24
CA LEU A 280 5.38 -10.73 -15.31
C LEU A 280 6.88 -10.48 -15.07
N ALA A 281 7.72 -11.51 -15.10
CA ALA A 281 9.14 -11.40 -14.79
C ALA A 281 9.90 -10.39 -15.68
N PRO A 282 9.70 -10.30 -17.02
CA PRO A 282 10.31 -9.26 -17.85
C PRO A 282 9.89 -7.84 -17.41
N LEU A 283 8.61 -7.63 -17.05
CA LEU A 283 8.13 -6.34 -16.56
C LEU A 283 8.82 -5.95 -15.26
N VAL A 284 8.96 -6.87 -14.29
CA VAL A 284 9.64 -6.59 -13.01
C VAL A 284 11.10 -6.21 -13.25
N LYS A 285 11.79 -6.88 -14.17
CA LYS A 285 13.16 -6.53 -14.56
C LYS A 285 13.26 -5.17 -15.24
N TYR A 286 12.32 -4.86 -16.13
CA TYR A 286 12.24 -3.55 -16.78
C TYR A 286 12.01 -2.44 -15.77
N VAL A 287 11.08 -2.66 -14.82
CA VAL A 287 10.81 -1.73 -13.72
C VAL A 287 12.03 -1.51 -12.83
N ASN A 288 12.80 -2.55 -12.51
CA ASN A 288 14.06 -2.38 -11.77
C ASN A 288 15.02 -1.41 -12.50
N ASN A 289 15.19 -1.57 -13.82
CA ASN A 289 16.08 -0.71 -14.58
C ASN A 289 15.55 0.72 -14.71
N LEU A 290 14.23 0.87 -14.86
CA LEU A 290 13.58 2.19 -14.83
C LEU A 290 13.76 2.86 -13.47
N ALA A 291 13.45 2.17 -12.39
CA ALA A 291 13.61 2.62 -11.01
C ALA A 291 15.06 3.05 -10.71
N LEU A 292 16.04 2.28 -11.20
CA LEU A 292 17.45 2.62 -11.05
C LEU A 292 17.79 3.96 -11.72
N ARG A 293 17.32 4.18 -12.95
CA ARG A 293 17.54 5.44 -13.68
C ARG A 293 16.88 6.63 -12.99
N GLU A 294 15.74 6.41 -12.33
CA GLU A 294 15.03 7.45 -11.58
C GLU A 294 15.56 7.65 -10.15
N GLY A 295 16.58 6.86 -9.75
CA GLY A 295 17.15 6.92 -8.40
C GLY A 295 16.23 6.40 -7.31
N ILE A 296 15.28 5.53 -7.65
CA ILE A 296 14.46 4.77 -6.70
C ILE A 296 15.32 3.65 -6.11
N GLU A 297 15.27 3.48 -4.79
CA GLU A 297 16.11 2.51 -4.08
C GLU A 297 15.41 1.16 -3.84
N GLN A 298 14.06 1.18 -3.86
CA GLN A 298 13.26 -0.02 -3.60
C GLN A 298 12.02 -0.05 -4.48
N VAL A 299 11.72 -1.24 -5.01
CA VAL A 299 10.46 -1.54 -5.70
C VAL A 299 9.73 -2.62 -4.91
N PHE A 300 8.47 -2.40 -4.55
CA PHE A 300 7.72 -3.31 -3.69
C PHE A 300 6.26 -3.47 -4.11
N CYS A 301 5.61 -4.52 -3.63
CA CYS A 301 4.17 -4.73 -3.71
C CYS A 301 3.65 -5.34 -2.41
N ILE A 302 2.36 -5.67 -2.33
CA ILE A 302 1.78 -6.48 -1.25
C ILE A 302 1.15 -7.72 -1.89
N CYS A 303 1.42 -8.88 -1.31
CA CYS A 303 0.85 -10.15 -1.76
C CYS A 303 0.82 -11.18 -0.63
N GLU A 304 0.24 -12.33 -0.86
CA GLU A 304 0.35 -13.47 0.07
C GLU A 304 1.76 -14.09 0.02
N ARG A 305 2.17 -14.77 1.10
CA ARG A 305 3.51 -15.41 1.17
C ARG A 305 3.75 -16.47 0.09
N GLY A 306 2.71 -17.09 -0.42
CA GLY A 306 2.78 -18.11 -1.48
C GLY A 306 2.37 -17.60 -2.86
N ASP A 307 2.18 -16.31 -3.03
CA ASP A 307 1.72 -15.74 -4.29
C ASP A 307 2.72 -15.96 -5.41
N LYS A 308 2.19 -16.27 -6.59
CA LYS A 308 2.97 -16.48 -7.83
C LYS A 308 3.72 -15.21 -8.30
N ILE A 309 3.29 -14.03 -7.86
CA ILE A 309 4.02 -12.77 -8.10
C ILE A 309 5.47 -12.88 -7.61
N LEU A 310 5.71 -13.57 -6.49
CA LEU A 310 7.05 -13.75 -5.92
C LEU A 310 8.01 -14.51 -6.87
N GLU A 311 7.47 -15.29 -7.79
CA GLU A 311 8.28 -15.97 -8.82
C GLU A 311 8.89 -14.97 -9.79
N SER A 312 8.19 -13.90 -10.14
CA SER A 312 8.69 -12.83 -11.00
C SER A 312 9.83 -12.02 -10.38
N MET A 313 9.99 -12.11 -9.06
CA MET A 313 11.04 -11.42 -8.30
C MET A 313 12.27 -12.31 -8.02
N LYS A 314 12.31 -13.53 -8.56
CA LYS A 314 13.48 -14.42 -8.40
C LYS A 314 14.73 -13.79 -9.02
N GLY A 315 15.87 -13.93 -8.33
CA GLY A 315 17.16 -13.37 -8.75
C GLY A 315 17.44 -11.95 -8.30
N PHE A 316 16.45 -11.27 -7.68
CA PHE A 316 16.66 -9.98 -7.03
C PHE A 316 17.05 -10.14 -5.55
N THR A 317 17.88 -9.21 -5.08
CA THR A 317 18.06 -9.00 -3.64
C THR A 317 16.77 -8.42 -3.08
N ARG A 318 16.11 -9.13 -2.18
CA ARG A 318 14.77 -8.81 -1.68
C ARG A 318 14.70 -8.87 -0.17
N VAL A 319 13.96 -7.96 0.41
CA VAL A 319 13.60 -7.97 1.84
C VAL A 319 12.09 -8.09 1.94
N ASP A 320 11.63 -9.12 2.65
CA ASP A 320 10.21 -9.37 2.86
C ASP A 320 9.80 -8.85 4.23
N THR A 321 8.83 -7.94 4.26
CA THR A 321 8.27 -7.41 5.50
C THR A 321 6.86 -7.98 5.69
N ALA A 322 6.60 -8.56 6.86
CA ALA A 322 5.30 -9.14 7.16
C ALA A 322 4.26 -8.06 7.48
N VAL A 323 3.07 -8.23 6.93
CA VAL A 323 1.91 -7.35 7.11
C VAL A 323 0.69 -8.20 7.42
N ASN A 324 -0.08 -7.82 8.42
CA ASN A 324 -1.26 -8.54 8.87
C ASN A 324 -2.53 -7.87 8.34
N LEU A 325 -3.37 -8.63 7.65
CA LEU A 325 -4.70 -8.22 7.25
C LEU A 325 -5.68 -8.54 8.38
N TYR A 326 -6.20 -7.50 9.00
CA TYR A 326 -7.26 -7.58 10.00
C TYR A 326 -8.60 -7.24 9.36
N VAL A 327 -9.64 -8.00 9.68
CA VAL A 327 -11.00 -7.80 9.15
C VAL A 327 -12.03 -7.79 10.27
N LYS A 328 -13.10 -7.03 10.08
CA LYS A 328 -14.27 -6.99 10.94
C LYS A 328 -15.54 -6.90 10.08
N PRO A 329 -16.44 -7.89 10.11
CA PRO A 329 -17.78 -7.75 9.56
C PRO A 329 -18.52 -6.61 10.26
N LEU A 330 -19.16 -5.74 9.49
CA LEU A 330 -20.05 -4.69 9.97
C LEU A 330 -21.52 -5.12 9.87
N GLU A 331 -21.81 -6.07 9.00
CA GLU A 331 -23.09 -6.75 8.87
C GLU A 331 -22.96 -8.20 9.38
N PRO A 332 -23.84 -8.67 10.29
CA PRO A 332 -23.74 -10.03 10.86
C PRO A 332 -23.81 -11.16 9.83
N SER A 333 -24.46 -10.94 8.70
CA SER A 333 -24.62 -11.94 7.63
C SER A 333 -23.42 -12.03 6.69
N VAL A 334 -22.41 -11.15 6.85
CA VAL A 334 -21.25 -11.09 5.98
C VAL A 334 -20.07 -11.79 6.63
N SER A 335 -19.43 -12.66 5.88
CA SER A 335 -18.15 -13.28 6.23
C SER A 335 -17.24 -13.24 5.00
N ILE A 336 -15.99 -12.92 5.23
CA ILE A 336 -14.94 -13.07 4.21
C ILE A 336 -14.59 -14.57 4.14
N ALA A 337 -14.45 -15.09 2.92
CA ALA A 337 -14.13 -16.50 2.74
C ALA A 337 -12.66 -16.79 3.10
N ASP A 338 -12.36 -18.04 3.43
CA ASP A 338 -10.98 -18.49 3.65
C ASP A 338 -10.25 -18.79 2.32
N GLY A 339 -10.39 -17.86 1.37
CA GLY A 339 -9.76 -17.87 0.06
C GLY A 339 -8.53 -16.97 -0.02
N PRO A 340 -7.84 -16.94 -1.17
CA PRO A 340 -6.76 -16.01 -1.41
C PRO A 340 -7.30 -14.57 -1.40
N VAL A 341 -6.45 -13.61 -1.03
CA VAL A 341 -6.82 -12.19 -1.01
C VAL A 341 -6.05 -11.40 -2.05
N CYS A 342 -6.70 -10.43 -2.67
CA CYS A 342 -6.07 -9.44 -3.51
C CYS A 342 -5.91 -8.12 -2.75
N MET A 343 -4.68 -7.71 -2.52
CA MET A 343 -4.39 -6.39 -1.99
C MET A 343 -3.88 -5.49 -3.11
N THR A 344 -4.49 -4.35 -3.25
CA THR A 344 -3.98 -3.35 -4.18
C THR A 344 -2.77 -2.65 -3.58
N GLY A 345 -1.83 -2.20 -4.41
CA GLY A 345 -0.71 -1.41 -3.92
C GLY A 345 -1.16 -0.11 -3.23
N PHE A 346 -2.41 0.30 -3.35
CA PHE A 346 -2.95 1.49 -2.70
C PHE A 346 -3.34 1.24 -1.23
N ASP A 347 -3.53 0.00 -0.81
CA ASP A 347 -3.95 -0.38 0.55
C ASP A 347 -2.78 -0.40 1.56
N MET A 348 -1.84 0.56 1.49
CA MET A 348 -0.67 0.67 2.38
C MET A 348 -0.79 1.78 3.42
#